data_591c7f070943ab260d4c6acb937e8990
#
_entry.id   591c7f070943ab260d4c6acb937e8990
#
_cell.length_a   1.000
_cell.length_b   1.000
_cell.length_c   1.000
_cell.angle_alpha   90.00
_cell.angle_beta   90.00
_cell.angle_gamma   90.00
#
_symmetry.space_group_name_H-M   'P 1'
#
loop_
_entity.id
_entity.type
_entity.pdbx_description
1 polymer ?
#
loop_
_entity_poly.entity_id
_entity_poly.type
_entity_poly.pdbx_seq_one_letter_code
_entity_poly.pdbx_strand_id
1 'polypeptide(L)'
;EIDLSADTPHLVYAADTPMIPVEHDKNGNIHTIAATLIHPEDRERFLTAFIGSNIRKEFSEGRMEVPAEYRRLGSDGKWYWVSAFIVPLCGHDSCRTDKGILLVRDISEQREEEQRRRISEQYDHALRNIYDELYELNITQDSYRIVYHVKGKYVTPPEQGRLSECIDLVSRNMLFPEDRTRFLEFFNLDALRQNFAAGREYLIGEFRKLWHDQEYHWASITMFPVAQPDGGDEIYLAFIMDIGDKKQAEEVAQQNILLERQRLDDERYRTIVE
;
A
#
# COMPACT_ATOMS: atom_id res chain seq x y z
N GLU A 1 23.56 16.94 27.71
CA GLU A 1 24.11 18.30 27.58
C GLU A 1 25.23 18.27 26.55
N ILE A 2 25.33 19.30 25.74
CA ILE A 2 26.43 19.48 24.77
C ILE A 2 27.08 20.82 25.02
N ASP A 3 28.42 20.80 25.16
CA ASP A 3 29.24 22.03 25.10
C ASP A 3 29.49 22.35 23.61
N LEU A 4 28.87 23.42 23.14
CA LEU A 4 28.93 23.83 21.72
C LEU A 4 30.26 24.52 21.36
N SER A 5 31.07 24.86 22.36
CA SER A 5 32.42 25.44 22.14
C SER A 5 33.44 24.34 21.87
N ALA A 6 33.28 23.20 22.54
CA ALA A 6 34.18 22.06 22.49
C ALA A 6 33.66 20.92 21.59
N ASP A 7 32.41 21.02 21.10
CA ASP A 7 31.70 19.97 20.37
C ASP A 7 31.64 18.62 21.14
N THR A 8 31.54 18.70 22.48
CA THR A 8 31.58 17.54 23.38
C THR A 8 30.24 17.31 24.07
N PRO A 9 29.58 16.19 23.82
CA PRO A 9 28.34 15.80 24.50
C PRO A 9 28.65 15.12 25.86
N HIS A 10 27.81 15.40 26.83
CA HIS A 10 27.75 14.69 28.11
C HIS A 10 26.37 14.08 28.29
N LEU A 11 26.32 12.79 28.61
CA LEU A 11 25.06 12.10 28.89
C LEU A 11 24.46 12.60 30.20
N VAL A 12 23.22 13.08 30.17
CA VAL A 12 22.46 13.50 31.34
C VAL A 12 21.44 12.43 31.74
N TYR A 13 20.82 11.82 30.72
CA TYR A 13 19.80 10.77 30.92
C TYR A 13 19.75 9.87 29.69
N ALA A 14 19.63 8.57 29.93
CA ALA A 14 19.33 7.57 28.86
C ALA A 14 18.12 6.76 29.30
N ALA A 15 17.13 6.65 28.43
CA ALA A 15 16.07 5.64 28.54
C ALA A 15 16.63 4.26 28.21
N ASP A 16 15.91 3.21 28.56
CA ASP A 16 16.19 1.84 28.12
C ASP A 16 15.89 1.70 26.63
N THR A 17 16.90 1.94 25.81
CA THR A 17 16.81 1.93 24.34
C THR A 17 17.95 1.09 23.78
N PRO A 18 17.78 0.47 22.58
CA PRO A 18 18.85 -0.29 21.93
C PRO A 18 20.02 0.59 21.46
N MET A 19 19.92 1.91 21.59
CA MET A 19 20.95 2.83 21.11
C MET A 19 22.19 2.82 22.01
N ILE A 20 23.38 2.79 21.39
CA ILE A 20 24.66 2.87 22.12
C ILE A 20 24.76 4.23 22.84
N PRO A 21 24.90 4.25 24.16
CA PRO A 21 25.11 5.52 24.88
C PRO A 21 26.39 6.23 24.42
N VAL A 22 26.37 7.56 24.36
CA VAL A 22 27.51 8.37 23.92
C VAL A 22 28.66 8.36 24.94
N GLU A 23 28.41 7.91 26.18
CA GLU A 23 29.40 7.87 27.26
C GLU A 23 30.63 6.98 27.02
N HIS A 24 30.56 6.02 26.09
CA HIS A 24 31.66 5.07 25.90
C HIS A 24 32.85 5.64 25.14
N ASP A 25 32.74 6.86 24.60
CA ASP A 25 33.86 7.47 23.93
C ASP A 25 34.45 8.61 24.75
N LYS A 26 35.54 8.31 25.46
CA LYS A 26 36.27 9.28 26.27
C LYS A 26 36.86 10.48 25.51
N ASN A 27 36.74 10.46 24.16
CA ASN A 27 37.13 11.53 23.22
C ASN A 27 35.96 11.99 22.38
N GLY A 28 34.73 11.89 22.84
CA GLY A 28 33.51 12.03 22.09
C GLY A 28 33.26 13.42 21.53
N ASN A 29 34.02 13.81 20.49
CA ASN A 29 33.62 14.95 19.71
C ASN A 29 32.58 14.50 18.65
N ILE A 30 31.85 15.46 18.14
CA ILE A 30 30.74 15.21 17.20
C ILE A 30 31.21 14.47 15.92
N HIS A 31 32.47 14.65 15.50
CA HIS A 31 33.05 13.97 14.32
C HIS A 31 33.28 12.48 14.57
N THR A 32 33.73 12.11 15.80
CA THR A 32 33.90 10.71 16.18
C THR A 32 32.56 10.02 16.26
N ILE A 33 31.52 10.66 16.82
CA ILE A 33 30.16 10.17 16.85
C ILE A 33 29.63 9.97 15.42
N ALA A 34 29.82 10.93 14.55
CA ALA A 34 29.44 10.82 13.14
C ALA A 34 30.12 9.64 12.43
N ALA A 35 31.40 9.43 12.70
CA ALA A 35 32.18 8.37 12.07
C ALA A 35 31.80 6.96 12.54
N THR A 36 31.49 6.81 13.83
CA THR A 36 31.28 5.50 14.50
C THR A 36 29.82 5.11 14.65
N LEU A 37 28.94 6.04 14.96
CA LEU A 37 27.56 5.76 15.33
C LEU A 37 26.52 6.20 14.30
N ILE A 38 26.90 7.02 13.31
CA ILE A 38 25.95 7.54 12.31
C ILE A 38 26.13 6.80 10.99
N HIS A 39 25.00 6.44 10.37
CA HIS A 39 25.01 5.77 9.05
C HIS A 39 25.81 6.59 8.02
N PRO A 40 26.66 5.97 7.21
CA PRO A 40 27.54 6.68 6.29
C PRO A 40 26.86 7.75 5.44
N GLU A 41 25.68 7.46 4.91
CA GLU A 41 24.91 8.40 4.07
C GLU A 41 24.35 9.60 4.85
N ASP A 42 24.22 9.49 6.17
CA ASP A 42 23.62 10.54 7.00
C ASP A 42 24.66 11.42 7.70
N ARG A 43 25.96 11.06 7.62
CA ARG A 43 27.06 11.75 8.34
C ARG A 43 27.18 13.22 8.02
N GLU A 44 27.14 13.56 6.73
CA GLU A 44 27.24 14.95 6.30
C GLU A 44 26.09 15.80 6.83
N ARG A 45 24.86 15.28 6.70
CA ARG A 45 23.67 15.95 7.21
C ARG A 45 23.69 16.08 8.74
N PHE A 46 24.14 15.04 9.45
CA PHE A 46 24.31 15.06 10.89
C PHE A 46 25.31 16.12 11.32
N LEU A 47 26.50 16.16 10.71
CA LEU A 47 27.51 17.16 11.03
C LEU A 47 27.04 18.57 10.72
N THR A 48 26.38 18.78 9.58
CA THR A 48 25.81 20.09 9.22
C THR A 48 24.80 20.57 10.27
N ALA A 49 23.97 19.68 10.79
CA ALA A 49 22.97 20.05 11.80
C ALA A 49 23.59 20.29 13.19
N PHE A 50 24.56 19.46 13.60
CA PHE A 50 24.98 19.37 15.01
C PHE A 50 26.41 19.86 15.30
N ILE A 51 27.10 20.42 14.32
CA ILE A 51 28.37 21.10 14.63
C ILE A 51 28.10 22.41 15.42
N GLY A 52 28.82 22.63 16.53
CA GLY A 52 28.50 23.70 17.46
C GLY A 52 28.49 25.10 16.86
N SER A 53 29.30 25.34 15.83
CA SER A 53 29.27 26.62 15.10
C SER A 53 27.91 26.89 14.43
N ASN A 54 27.30 25.87 13.82
CA ASN A 54 26.02 26.02 13.19
C ASN A 54 24.88 26.16 14.19
N ILE A 55 24.91 25.38 15.26
CA ILE A 55 23.92 25.47 16.34
C ILE A 55 23.94 26.86 16.98
N ARG A 56 25.15 27.40 17.31
CA ARG A 56 25.27 28.75 17.87
C ARG A 56 24.73 29.82 16.92
N LYS A 57 24.96 29.67 15.61
CA LYS A 57 24.39 30.54 14.59
C LYS A 57 22.86 30.51 14.61
N GLU A 58 22.27 29.33 14.58
CA GLU A 58 20.81 29.13 14.61
C GLU A 58 20.19 29.76 15.86
N PHE A 59 20.83 29.55 17.03
CA PHE A 59 20.37 30.16 18.29
C PHE A 59 20.52 31.69 18.30
N SER A 60 21.60 32.23 17.70
CA SER A 60 21.78 33.67 17.58
C SER A 60 20.77 34.34 16.64
N GLU A 61 20.23 33.59 15.69
CA GLU A 61 19.17 34.00 14.78
C GLU A 61 17.75 33.84 15.39
N GLY A 62 17.67 33.42 16.68
CA GLY A 62 16.43 33.31 17.45
C GLY A 62 15.72 31.95 17.31
N ARG A 63 16.32 30.96 16.70
CA ARG A 63 15.77 29.60 16.71
C ARG A 63 15.95 28.98 18.10
N MET A 64 14.86 28.36 18.57
CA MET A 64 14.83 27.71 19.88
C MET A 64 15.10 26.20 19.83
N GLU A 65 15.16 25.63 18.64
CA GLU A 65 15.52 24.22 18.41
C GLU A 65 16.16 24.01 17.03
N VAL A 66 17.09 23.05 16.97
CA VAL A 66 17.69 22.59 15.71
C VAL A 66 17.38 21.10 15.56
N PRO A 67 16.42 20.73 14.68
CA PRO A 67 16.03 19.36 14.48
C PRO A 67 16.91 18.66 13.44
N ALA A 68 17.10 17.36 13.59
CA ALA A 68 17.64 16.49 12.55
C ALA A 68 17.14 15.06 12.72
N GLU A 69 16.97 14.36 11.61
CA GLU A 69 16.68 12.94 11.59
C GLU A 69 17.79 12.19 10.85
N TYR A 70 18.26 11.10 11.43
CA TYR A 70 19.35 10.30 10.90
C TYR A 70 19.28 8.86 11.40
N ARG A 71 20.04 7.95 10.77
CA ARG A 71 20.18 6.58 11.22
C ARG A 71 21.35 6.45 12.18
N ARG A 72 21.11 5.85 13.32
CA ARG A 72 22.09 5.62 14.37
C ARG A 72 22.26 4.12 14.63
N LEU A 73 23.51 3.71 14.89
CA LEU A 73 23.86 2.32 15.20
C LEU A 73 23.38 1.95 16.60
N GLY A 74 22.71 0.80 16.69
CA GLY A 74 22.30 0.19 17.96
C GLY A 74 23.36 -0.78 18.51
N SER A 75 23.22 -1.15 19.77
CA SER A 75 24.08 -2.13 20.45
C SER A 75 23.98 -3.54 19.86
N ASP A 76 22.91 -3.83 19.14
CA ASP A 76 22.67 -5.07 18.40
C ASP A 76 23.24 -5.05 16.97
N GLY A 77 23.94 -3.98 16.59
CA GLY A 77 24.51 -3.80 15.26
C GLY A 77 23.53 -3.37 14.17
N LYS A 78 22.28 -3.06 14.52
CA LYS A 78 21.28 -2.57 13.58
C LYS A 78 21.23 -1.05 13.52
N TRP A 79 20.69 -0.55 12.42
CA TRP A 79 20.46 0.88 12.23
C TRP A 79 19.05 1.27 12.66
N TYR A 80 18.95 2.26 13.54
CA TYR A 80 17.72 2.82 14.06
C TYR A 80 17.52 4.24 13.55
N TRP A 81 16.33 4.56 13.08
CA TRP A 81 15.97 5.93 12.78
C TRP A 81 15.77 6.73 14.07
N VAL A 82 16.44 7.83 14.18
CA VAL A 82 16.29 8.73 15.32
C VAL A 82 15.90 10.13 14.84
N SER A 83 14.98 10.73 15.60
CA SER A 83 14.72 12.16 15.56
C SER A 83 15.44 12.80 16.72
N ALA A 84 16.27 13.77 16.43
CA ALA A 84 17.07 14.48 17.42
C ALA A 84 16.87 15.98 17.26
N PHE A 85 16.87 16.70 18.38
CA PHE A 85 16.86 18.15 18.36
C PHE A 85 17.67 18.71 19.51
N ILE A 86 18.32 19.85 19.30
CA ILE A 86 19.06 20.57 20.28
C ILE A 86 18.30 21.84 20.67
N VAL A 87 18.15 22.06 21.95
CA VAL A 87 17.59 23.29 22.53
C VAL A 87 18.66 24.03 23.33
N PRO A 88 18.66 25.38 23.33
CA PRO A 88 19.62 26.14 24.10
C PRO A 88 19.41 25.97 25.63
N LEU A 89 20.47 25.90 26.37
CA LEU A 89 20.39 25.88 27.84
C LEU A 89 20.29 27.33 28.34
N CYS A 90 19.08 27.74 28.73
CA CYS A 90 18.83 29.08 29.25
C CYS A 90 18.84 29.09 30.77
N GLY A 91 19.69 29.92 31.39
CA GLY A 91 19.66 30.20 32.81
C GLY A 91 18.76 31.39 33.16
N HIS A 92 18.53 31.64 34.46
CA HIS A 92 17.59 32.68 34.95
C HIS A 92 17.88 34.11 34.45
N ASP A 93 19.12 34.43 34.07
CA ASP A 93 19.53 35.79 33.70
C ASP A 93 20.08 35.94 32.27
N SER A 94 20.36 34.84 31.57
CA SER A 94 20.84 34.87 30.18
C SER A 94 20.68 33.51 29.48
N CYS A 95 20.27 33.52 28.25
CA CYS A 95 20.32 32.33 27.40
C CYS A 95 21.77 32.13 26.92
N ARG A 96 22.47 31.12 27.44
CA ARG A 96 23.81 30.77 26.98
C ARG A 96 23.74 30.06 25.66
N THR A 97 24.33 30.65 24.65
CA THR A 97 24.39 30.05 23.30
C THR A 97 25.56 29.06 23.14
N ASP A 98 26.36 28.88 24.20
CA ASP A 98 27.51 27.98 24.24
C ASP A 98 27.19 26.56 24.75
N LYS A 99 25.97 26.35 25.26
CA LYS A 99 25.51 25.06 25.74
C LYS A 99 24.10 24.74 25.27
N GLY A 100 23.85 23.46 25.00
CA GLY A 100 22.55 22.96 24.61
C GLY A 100 22.22 21.58 25.19
N ILE A 101 20.96 21.23 25.16
CA ILE A 101 20.50 19.88 25.48
C ILE A 101 20.09 19.20 24.16
N LEU A 102 20.78 18.11 23.85
CA LEU A 102 20.39 17.21 22.75
C LEU A 102 19.39 16.19 23.28
N LEU A 103 18.22 16.17 22.67
CA LEU A 103 17.18 15.19 22.89
C LEU A 103 17.14 14.26 21.66
N VAL A 104 17.15 12.96 21.91
CA VAL A 104 17.16 11.93 20.85
C VAL A 104 16.05 10.96 21.14
N ARG A 105 15.21 10.72 20.13
CA ARG A 105 14.08 9.79 20.18
C ARG A 105 14.20 8.77 19.06
N ASP A 106 13.98 7.50 19.36
CA ASP A 106 13.81 6.46 18.37
C ASP A 106 12.46 6.64 17.65
N ILE A 107 12.51 6.68 16.32
CA ILE A 107 11.35 6.82 15.45
C ILE A 107 11.26 5.67 14.44
N SER A 108 11.99 4.58 14.65
CA SER A 108 12.06 3.45 13.71
C SER A 108 10.69 2.81 13.51
N GLU A 109 10.00 2.49 14.59
CA GLU A 109 8.66 1.90 14.56
C GLU A 109 7.65 2.84 13.85
N GLN A 110 7.67 4.13 14.21
CA GLN A 110 6.80 5.13 13.60
C GLN A 110 7.04 5.24 12.08
N ARG A 111 8.31 5.21 11.65
CA ARG A 111 8.67 5.24 10.23
C ARG A 111 8.26 3.97 9.48
N GLU A 112 8.43 2.82 10.11
CA GLU A 112 7.99 1.54 9.53
C GLU A 112 6.47 1.48 9.37
N GLU A 113 5.72 1.97 10.36
CA GLU A 113 4.26 2.06 10.26
C GLU A 113 3.83 3.04 9.16
N GLU A 114 4.44 4.21 9.10
CA GLU A 114 4.15 5.20 8.08
C GLU A 114 4.49 4.68 6.67
N GLN A 115 5.62 3.98 6.53
CA GLN A 115 6.01 3.35 5.25
C GLN A 115 5.04 2.25 4.86
N ARG A 116 4.67 1.36 5.79
CA ARG A 116 3.65 0.32 5.56
C ARG A 116 2.32 0.94 5.13
N ARG A 117 1.88 2.00 5.81
CA ARG A 117 0.65 2.72 5.46
C ARG A 117 0.74 3.33 4.06
N ARG A 118 1.83 4.04 3.72
CA ARG A 118 2.02 4.62 2.38
C ARG A 118 1.99 3.57 1.27
N ILE A 119 2.66 2.44 1.49
CA ILE A 119 2.66 1.32 0.55
C ILE A 119 1.23 0.77 0.39
N SER A 120 0.51 0.56 1.50
CA SER A 120 -0.88 0.10 1.48
C SER A 120 -1.79 1.07 0.73
N GLU A 121 -1.67 2.38 0.98
CA GLU A 121 -2.43 3.43 0.28
C GLU A 121 -2.13 3.46 -1.23
N GLN A 122 -0.86 3.25 -1.63
CA GLN A 122 -0.48 3.16 -3.04
C GLN A 122 -1.09 1.94 -3.73
N TYR A 123 -1.08 0.78 -3.07
CA TYR A 123 -1.74 -0.43 -3.60
C TYR A 123 -3.25 -0.26 -3.69
N ASP A 124 -3.89 0.31 -2.67
CA ASP A 124 -5.33 0.58 -2.68
C ASP A 124 -5.69 1.53 -3.83
N HIS A 125 -4.93 2.60 -4.02
CA HIS A 125 -5.13 3.51 -5.14
C HIS A 125 -4.93 2.84 -6.50
N ALA A 126 -3.92 1.98 -6.65
CA ALA A 126 -3.68 1.25 -7.89
C ALA A 126 -4.84 0.27 -8.20
N LEU A 127 -5.32 -0.47 -7.20
CA LEU A 127 -6.46 -1.38 -7.36
C LEU A 127 -7.74 -0.63 -7.77
N ARG A 128 -8.01 0.53 -7.16
CA ARG A 128 -9.17 1.39 -7.51
C ARG A 128 -9.09 1.98 -8.92
N ASN A 129 -7.91 2.07 -9.53
CA ASN A 129 -7.76 2.51 -10.91
C ASN A 129 -7.97 1.38 -11.93
N ILE A 130 -7.87 0.13 -11.50
CA ILE A 130 -8.01 -1.05 -12.37
C ILE A 130 -9.41 -1.65 -12.24
N TYR A 131 -9.92 -1.76 -11.02
CA TYR A 131 -11.18 -2.42 -10.71
C TYR A 131 -12.27 -1.40 -10.35
N ASP A 132 -13.47 -1.68 -10.79
CA ASP A 132 -14.63 -0.82 -10.54
C ASP A 132 -15.31 -1.14 -9.21
N GLU A 133 -15.26 -2.39 -8.78
CA GLU A 133 -15.85 -2.84 -7.52
C GLU A 133 -14.97 -3.90 -6.87
N LEU A 134 -14.96 -3.91 -5.54
CA LEU A 134 -14.31 -4.91 -4.69
C LEU A 134 -15.27 -5.36 -3.60
N TYR A 135 -15.49 -6.65 -3.53
CA TYR A 135 -16.28 -7.32 -2.52
C TYR A 135 -15.42 -8.24 -1.66
N GLU A 136 -15.69 -8.27 -0.38
CA GLU A 136 -15.23 -9.31 0.54
C GLU A 136 -16.41 -10.26 0.80
N LEU A 137 -16.16 -11.54 0.58
CA LEU A 137 -17.14 -12.62 0.70
C LEU A 137 -16.68 -13.57 1.79
N ASN A 138 -17.46 -13.71 2.87
CA ASN A 138 -17.21 -14.67 3.94
C ASN A 138 -18.17 -15.85 3.76
N ILE A 139 -17.64 -16.95 3.27
CA ILE A 139 -18.44 -18.14 2.96
C ILE A 139 -18.84 -18.89 4.24
N THR A 140 -17.97 -18.88 5.26
CA THR A 140 -18.25 -19.53 6.55
C THR A 140 -19.45 -18.89 7.25
N GLN A 141 -19.55 -17.56 7.21
CA GLN A 141 -20.59 -16.80 7.89
C GLN A 141 -21.78 -16.45 6.98
N ASP A 142 -21.78 -16.85 5.72
CA ASP A 142 -22.76 -16.44 4.70
C ASP A 142 -22.94 -14.92 4.70
N SER A 143 -21.84 -14.17 4.65
CA SER A 143 -21.89 -12.71 4.66
C SER A 143 -21.00 -12.10 3.59
N TYR A 144 -21.34 -10.88 3.16
CA TYR A 144 -20.52 -10.09 2.26
C TYR A 144 -20.50 -8.63 2.65
N ARG A 145 -19.51 -7.91 2.18
CA ARG A 145 -19.46 -6.43 2.21
C ARG A 145 -18.81 -5.88 0.94
N ILE A 146 -19.30 -4.74 0.50
CA ILE A 146 -18.65 -3.95 -0.56
C ILE A 146 -17.51 -3.16 0.09
N VAL A 147 -16.28 -3.47 -0.29
CA VAL A 147 -15.09 -2.76 0.19
C VAL A 147 -14.92 -1.43 -0.56
N TYR A 148 -15.23 -1.47 -1.86
CA TYR A 148 -15.11 -0.33 -2.76
C TYR A 148 -16.02 -0.50 -3.98
N HIS A 149 -16.58 0.61 -4.49
CA HIS A 149 -17.23 0.66 -5.79
C HIS A 149 -17.14 2.06 -6.41
N VAL A 150 -17.06 2.13 -7.73
CA VAL A 150 -17.18 3.38 -8.49
C VAL A 150 -18.64 3.81 -8.49
N LYS A 151 -18.94 4.96 -7.87
CA LYS A 151 -20.30 5.48 -7.79
C LYS A 151 -20.86 5.78 -9.19
N GLY A 152 -22.11 5.36 -9.42
CA GLY A 152 -22.83 5.66 -10.64
C GLY A 152 -22.45 4.82 -11.85
N LYS A 153 -21.59 3.81 -11.73
CA LYS A 153 -21.25 2.92 -12.83
C LYS A 153 -22.20 1.71 -12.87
N TYR A 154 -22.08 0.80 -11.93
CA TYR A 154 -22.95 -0.38 -11.85
C TYR A 154 -24.12 -0.20 -10.90
N VAL A 155 -25.22 -0.92 -11.14
CA VAL A 155 -26.23 -1.16 -10.12
C VAL A 155 -25.63 -2.13 -9.11
N THR A 156 -25.53 -1.69 -7.85
CA THR A 156 -24.94 -2.48 -6.75
C THR A 156 -25.98 -3.03 -5.80
N PRO A 157 -25.76 -4.20 -5.18
CA PRO A 157 -26.56 -4.66 -4.06
C PRO A 157 -26.33 -3.76 -2.84
N PRO A 158 -27.03 -3.97 -1.71
CA PRO A 158 -26.74 -3.29 -0.44
C PRO A 158 -25.26 -3.41 -0.06
N GLU A 159 -24.71 -2.43 0.67
CA GLU A 159 -23.27 -2.39 0.99
C GLU A 159 -22.77 -3.62 1.77
N GLN A 160 -23.65 -4.29 2.50
CA GLN A 160 -23.38 -5.53 3.24
C GLN A 160 -24.65 -6.33 3.46
N GLY A 161 -24.51 -7.63 3.71
CA GLY A 161 -25.65 -8.51 3.99
C GLY A 161 -25.28 -9.98 3.92
N ARG A 162 -26.29 -10.84 3.71
CA ARG A 162 -26.08 -12.26 3.50
C ARG A 162 -25.59 -12.53 2.07
N LEU A 163 -24.54 -13.32 1.93
CA LEU A 163 -23.94 -13.65 0.62
C LEU A 163 -24.93 -14.41 -0.27
N SER A 164 -25.65 -15.38 0.30
CA SER A 164 -26.67 -16.16 -0.41
C SER A 164 -27.78 -15.27 -1.01
N GLU A 165 -28.25 -14.30 -0.24
CA GLU A 165 -29.26 -13.33 -0.70
C GLU A 165 -28.70 -12.38 -1.77
N CYS A 166 -27.45 -11.97 -1.61
CA CYS A 166 -26.75 -11.12 -2.59
C CYS A 166 -26.62 -11.83 -3.94
N ILE A 167 -26.15 -13.07 -3.95
CA ILE A 167 -26.02 -13.88 -5.17
C ILE A 167 -27.36 -14.01 -5.89
N ASP A 168 -28.44 -14.31 -5.16
CA ASP A 168 -29.79 -14.41 -5.70
C ASP A 168 -30.28 -13.07 -6.27
N LEU A 169 -30.12 -11.98 -5.52
CA LEU A 169 -30.50 -10.62 -5.92
C LEU A 169 -29.77 -10.19 -7.21
N VAL A 170 -28.44 -10.35 -7.23
CA VAL A 170 -27.60 -10.00 -8.38
C VAL A 170 -28.00 -10.83 -9.61
N SER A 171 -28.16 -12.14 -9.45
CA SER A 171 -28.50 -13.04 -10.55
C SER A 171 -29.84 -12.68 -11.19
N ARG A 172 -30.84 -12.31 -10.40
CA ARG A 172 -32.20 -12.02 -10.91
C ARG A 172 -32.36 -10.61 -11.47
N ASN A 173 -31.72 -9.62 -10.84
CA ASN A 173 -32.05 -8.22 -11.08
C ASN A 173 -30.93 -7.41 -11.74
N MET A 174 -29.69 -7.90 -11.71
CA MET A 174 -28.52 -7.11 -12.09
C MET A 174 -27.69 -7.75 -13.21
N LEU A 175 -28.08 -8.95 -13.69
CA LEU A 175 -27.42 -9.65 -14.76
C LEU A 175 -28.32 -9.81 -15.98
N PHE A 176 -27.70 -9.84 -17.15
CA PHE A 176 -28.37 -10.21 -18.38
C PHE A 176 -28.97 -11.62 -18.23
N PRO A 177 -30.23 -11.85 -18.64
CA PRO A 177 -30.93 -13.10 -18.36
C PRO A 177 -30.20 -14.39 -18.77
N GLU A 178 -29.51 -14.38 -19.92
CA GLU A 178 -28.78 -15.54 -20.40
C GLU A 178 -27.53 -15.89 -19.58
N ASP A 179 -26.98 -14.91 -18.83
CA ASP A 179 -25.77 -15.12 -18.05
C ASP A 179 -26.07 -15.69 -16.64
N ARG A 180 -27.33 -15.73 -16.22
CA ARG A 180 -27.75 -16.10 -14.86
C ARG A 180 -27.29 -17.49 -14.44
N THR A 181 -27.50 -18.49 -15.30
CA THR A 181 -27.13 -19.88 -14.99
C THR A 181 -25.62 -19.99 -14.80
N ARG A 182 -24.84 -19.41 -15.70
CA ARG A 182 -23.37 -19.41 -15.64
C ARG A 182 -22.85 -18.66 -14.40
N PHE A 183 -23.52 -17.57 -14.02
CA PHE A 183 -23.19 -16.83 -12.80
C PHE A 183 -23.46 -17.66 -11.53
N LEU A 184 -24.59 -18.35 -11.44
CA LEU A 184 -24.90 -19.21 -10.29
C LEU A 184 -23.95 -20.42 -10.21
N GLU A 185 -23.53 -20.97 -11.35
CA GLU A 185 -22.49 -22.01 -11.40
C GLU A 185 -21.13 -21.47 -10.92
N PHE A 186 -20.75 -20.24 -11.34
CA PHE A 186 -19.53 -19.59 -10.92
C PHE A 186 -19.49 -19.33 -9.40
N PHE A 187 -20.63 -18.94 -8.81
CA PHE A 187 -20.80 -18.69 -7.37
C PHE A 187 -21.28 -19.94 -6.59
N ASN A 188 -21.20 -21.13 -7.18
CA ASN A 188 -21.44 -22.36 -6.44
C ASN A 188 -20.33 -22.57 -5.40
N LEU A 189 -20.69 -22.50 -4.10
CA LEU A 189 -19.71 -22.50 -3.00
C LEU A 189 -18.88 -23.79 -2.94
N ASP A 190 -19.48 -24.94 -3.23
CA ASP A 190 -18.77 -26.21 -3.24
C ASP A 190 -17.79 -26.30 -4.41
N ALA A 191 -18.19 -25.80 -5.58
CA ALA A 191 -17.30 -25.70 -6.73
C ALA A 191 -16.15 -24.73 -6.50
N LEU A 192 -16.39 -23.59 -5.82
CA LEU A 192 -15.36 -22.65 -5.42
C LEU A 192 -14.33 -23.32 -4.52
N ARG A 193 -14.75 -23.99 -3.46
CA ARG A 193 -13.88 -24.73 -2.54
C ARG A 193 -13.04 -25.77 -3.26
N GLN A 194 -13.66 -26.57 -4.14
CA GLN A 194 -12.94 -27.59 -4.91
C GLN A 194 -11.88 -27.01 -5.83
N ASN A 195 -12.18 -25.90 -6.53
CA ASN A 195 -11.24 -25.23 -7.42
C ASN A 195 -10.01 -24.72 -6.66
N PHE A 196 -10.22 -24.03 -5.52
CA PHE A 196 -9.11 -23.52 -4.73
C PHE A 196 -8.34 -24.62 -3.99
N ALA A 197 -9.01 -25.66 -3.51
CA ALA A 197 -8.36 -26.84 -2.95
C ALA A 197 -7.50 -27.59 -3.98
N ALA A 198 -7.86 -27.53 -5.26
CA ALA A 198 -7.06 -28.05 -6.37
C ALA A 198 -5.84 -27.18 -6.75
N GLY A 199 -5.58 -26.08 -6.00
CA GLY A 199 -4.42 -25.20 -6.19
C GLY A 199 -4.62 -24.09 -7.21
N ARG A 200 -5.84 -23.77 -7.60
CA ARG A 200 -6.08 -22.58 -8.41
C ARG A 200 -5.84 -21.31 -7.59
N GLU A 201 -5.09 -20.38 -8.14
CA GLU A 201 -4.78 -19.11 -7.45
C GLU A 201 -5.93 -18.12 -7.55
N TYR A 202 -6.70 -18.16 -8.63
CA TYR A 202 -7.86 -17.30 -8.86
C TYR A 202 -8.88 -17.96 -9.80
N LEU A 203 -10.09 -17.43 -9.82
CA LEU A 203 -11.14 -17.77 -10.77
C LEU A 203 -11.61 -16.52 -11.50
N ILE A 204 -11.95 -16.64 -12.79
CA ILE A 204 -12.48 -15.54 -13.59
C ILE A 204 -13.82 -15.97 -14.22
N GLY A 205 -14.82 -15.08 -14.09
CA GLY A 205 -16.08 -15.18 -14.80
C GLY A 205 -16.37 -13.86 -15.54
N GLU A 206 -16.89 -13.94 -16.76
CA GLU A 206 -17.27 -12.75 -17.56
C GLU A 206 -18.78 -12.76 -17.73
N PHE A 207 -19.47 -11.67 -17.35
CA PHE A 207 -20.92 -11.56 -17.34
C PHE A 207 -21.35 -10.17 -17.79
N ARG A 208 -22.57 -10.07 -18.36
CA ARG A 208 -23.18 -8.78 -18.67
C ARG A 208 -23.95 -8.29 -17.44
N LYS A 209 -23.45 -7.21 -16.84
CA LYS A 209 -23.97 -6.60 -15.61
C LYS A 209 -24.69 -5.28 -15.92
N LEU A 210 -25.80 -5.03 -15.22
CA LEU A 210 -26.62 -3.83 -15.38
C LEU A 210 -25.89 -2.60 -14.84
N TRP A 211 -25.84 -1.55 -15.63
CA TRP A 211 -25.36 -0.24 -15.22
C TRP A 211 -26.51 0.71 -14.85
N HIS A 212 -26.14 1.88 -14.29
CA HIS A 212 -27.11 2.92 -13.96
C HIS A 212 -27.81 3.55 -15.17
N ASP A 213 -27.25 3.42 -16.38
CA ASP A 213 -27.86 3.81 -17.65
C ASP A 213 -28.98 2.85 -18.11
N GLN A 214 -29.26 1.80 -17.34
CA GLN A 214 -30.21 0.73 -17.59
C GLN A 214 -29.80 -0.20 -18.75
N GLU A 215 -28.51 -0.16 -19.15
CA GLU A 215 -27.96 -1.07 -20.17
C GLU A 215 -27.04 -2.11 -19.53
N TYR A 216 -26.83 -3.22 -20.25
CA TYR A 216 -25.96 -4.31 -19.81
C TYR A 216 -24.59 -4.18 -20.44
N HIS A 217 -23.57 -4.06 -19.62
CA HIS A 217 -22.16 -3.98 -20.03
C HIS A 217 -21.38 -5.19 -19.58
N TRP A 218 -20.38 -5.57 -20.34
CA TRP A 218 -19.52 -6.68 -20.00
C TRP A 218 -18.64 -6.36 -18.81
N ALA A 219 -18.72 -7.20 -17.78
CA ALA A 219 -17.88 -7.14 -16.60
C ALA A 219 -17.14 -8.47 -16.39
N SER A 220 -15.90 -8.39 -15.95
CA SER A 220 -15.12 -9.53 -15.47
C SER A 220 -15.16 -9.55 -13.95
N ILE A 221 -15.45 -10.71 -13.36
CA ILE A 221 -15.33 -10.97 -11.92
C ILE A 221 -14.12 -11.87 -11.73
N THR A 222 -13.11 -11.37 -11.02
CA THR A 222 -11.95 -12.16 -10.61
C THR A 222 -12.02 -12.41 -9.12
N MET A 223 -11.95 -13.67 -8.71
CA MET A 223 -12.08 -14.10 -7.31
C MET A 223 -10.79 -14.71 -6.82
N PHE A 224 -10.33 -14.27 -5.64
CA PHE A 224 -9.13 -14.77 -4.96
C PHE A 224 -9.47 -15.27 -3.56
N PRO A 225 -8.90 -16.40 -3.10
CA PRO A 225 -8.97 -16.79 -1.71
C PRO A 225 -8.04 -15.91 -0.86
N VAL A 226 -8.49 -15.53 0.33
CA VAL A 226 -7.65 -14.85 1.32
C VAL A 226 -7.07 -15.88 2.26
N ALA A 227 -5.73 -16.00 2.30
CA ALA A 227 -5.06 -16.92 3.21
C ALA A 227 -5.29 -16.49 4.67
N GLN A 228 -5.81 -17.39 5.48
CA GLN A 228 -5.97 -17.21 6.92
C GLN A 228 -4.91 -18.06 7.65
N PRO A 229 -3.95 -17.45 8.38
CA PRO A 229 -2.86 -18.18 9.03
C PRO A 229 -3.31 -19.17 10.08
N ASP A 230 -4.47 -18.95 10.72
CA ASP A 230 -4.91 -19.69 11.92
C ASP A 230 -6.19 -20.54 11.69
N GLY A 231 -6.52 -20.87 10.44
CA GLY A 231 -7.71 -21.69 10.15
C GLY A 231 -9.02 -21.00 10.47
N GLY A 232 -9.09 -19.68 10.25
CA GLY A 232 -10.29 -18.86 10.44
C GLY A 232 -11.36 -19.04 9.35
N ASP A 233 -12.23 -18.05 9.21
CA ASP A 233 -13.31 -18.03 8.22
C ASP A 233 -12.76 -18.12 6.78
N GLU A 234 -13.51 -18.81 5.90
CA GLU A 234 -13.21 -18.83 4.46
C GLU A 234 -13.60 -17.50 3.83
N ILE A 235 -12.62 -16.64 3.57
CA ILE A 235 -12.82 -15.34 2.96
C ILE A 235 -12.29 -15.32 1.54
N TYR A 236 -13.05 -14.71 0.63
CA TYR A 236 -12.67 -14.46 -0.76
C TYR A 236 -12.81 -12.99 -1.09
N LEU A 237 -11.95 -12.49 -1.97
CA LEU A 237 -12.07 -11.16 -2.57
C LEU A 237 -12.54 -11.30 -4.00
N ALA A 238 -13.61 -10.61 -4.35
CA ALA A 238 -14.14 -10.57 -5.71
C ALA A 238 -13.94 -9.16 -6.29
N PHE A 239 -13.12 -9.06 -7.32
CA PHE A 239 -12.81 -7.85 -8.06
C PHE A 239 -13.64 -7.80 -9.34
N ILE A 240 -14.32 -6.69 -9.58
CA ILE A 240 -15.14 -6.49 -10.77
C ILE A 240 -14.53 -5.37 -11.60
N MET A 241 -14.39 -5.64 -12.89
CA MET A 241 -13.81 -4.72 -13.87
C MET A 241 -14.66 -4.71 -15.14
N ASP A 242 -14.88 -3.52 -15.69
CA ASP A 242 -15.45 -3.35 -17.02
C ASP A 242 -14.49 -3.90 -18.11
N ILE A 243 -15.02 -4.73 -18.98
CA ILE A 243 -14.29 -5.31 -20.11
C ILE A 243 -14.97 -5.02 -21.44
N GLY A 244 -15.82 -3.99 -21.52
CA GLY A 244 -16.54 -3.61 -22.73
C GLY A 244 -15.61 -3.36 -23.92
N ASP A 245 -14.59 -2.55 -23.73
CA ASP A 245 -13.59 -2.25 -24.77
C ASP A 245 -12.86 -3.50 -25.25
N LYS A 246 -12.50 -4.40 -24.33
CA LYS A 246 -11.89 -5.69 -24.66
C LYS A 246 -12.83 -6.54 -25.52
N LYS A 247 -14.10 -6.63 -25.13
CA LYS A 247 -15.11 -7.41 -25.89
C LYS A 247 -15.36 -6.82 -27.26
N GLN A 248 -15.44 -5.51 -27.38
CA GLN A 248 -15.57 -4.85 -28.68
C GLN A 248 -14.36 -5.12 -29.59
N ALA A 249 -13.15 -5.07 -29.04
CA ALA A 249 -11.95 -5.41 -29.78
C ALA A 249 -11.92 -6.88 -30.23
N GLU A 250 -12.36 -7.81 -29.37
CA GLU A 250 -12.50 -9.24 -29.71
C GLU A 250 -13.51 -9.46 -30.85
N GLU A 251 -14.67 -8.79 -30.81
CA GLU A 251 -15.69 -8.87 -31.88
C GLU A 251 -15.18 -8.34 -33.22
N VAL A 252 -14.53 -7.18 -33.22
CA VAL A 252 -13.92 -6.60 -34.42
C VAL A 252 -12.86 -7.52 -35.00
N ALA A 253 -12.01 -8.12 -34.17
CA ALA A 253 -11.00 -9.07 -34.62
C ALA A 253 -11.62 -10.32 -35.22
N GLN A 254 -12.68 -10.86 -34.62
CA GLN A 254 -13.41 -12.01 -35.17
C GLN A 254 -14.08 -11.68 -36.50
N GLN A 255 -14.71 -10.51 -36.63
CA GLN A 255 -15.32 -10.07 -37.90
C GLN A 255 -14.27 -9.94 -39.00
N ASN A 256 -13.12 -9.37 -38.70
CA ASN A 256 -12.03 -9.23 -39.68
C ASN A 256 -11.52 -10.60 -40.16
N ILE A 257 -11.34 -11.56 -39.24
CA ILE A 257 -10.95 -12.94 -39.62
C ILE A 257 -11.99 -13.59 -40.52
N LEU A 258 -13.27 -13.40 -40.22
CA LEU A 258 -14.36 -13.96 -41.03
C LEU A 258 -14.40 -13.36 -42.44
N LEU A 259 -14.26 -12.03 -42.55
CA LEU A 259 -14.21 -11.32 -43.82
C LEU A 259 -13.00 -11.75 -44.67
N GLU A 260 -11.83 -11.91 -44.04
CA GLU A 260 -10.64 -12.37 -44.74
C GLU A 260 -10.80 -13.81 -45.28
N ARG A 261 -11.43 -14.67 -44.48
CA ARG A 261 -11.75 -16.05 -44.88
C ARG A 261 -12.72 -16.09 -46.09
N GLN A 262 -13.77 -15.28 -46.04
CA GLN A 262 -14.71 -15.14 -47.15
C GLN A 262 -14.02 -14.66 -48.45
N ARG A 263 -13.15 -13.67 -48.34
CA ARG A 263 -12.38 -13.13 -49.45
C ARG A 263 -11.46 -14.20 -50.08
N LEU A 264 -10.77 -14.98 -49.25
CA LEU A 264 -9.91 -16.07 -49.71
C LEU A 264 -10.73 -17.19 -50.39
N ASP A 265 -11.90 -17.51 -49.90
CA ASP A 265 -12.80 -18.49 -50.53
C ASP A 265 -13.32 -17.98 -51.88
N ASP A 266 -13.71 -16.70 -51.97
CA ASP A 266 -14.14 -16.07 -53.24
C ASP A 266 -13.00 -16.05 -54.29
N GLU A 267 -11.77 -15.74 -53.87
CA GLU A 267 -10.59 -15.80 -54.75
C GLU A 267 -10.33 -17.24 -55.26
N ARG A 268 -10.47 -18.24 -54.40
CA ARG A 268 -10.36 -19.65 -54.77
C ARG A 268 -11.42 -20.07 -55.80
N TYR A 269 -12.68 -19.66 -55.58
CA TYR A 269 -13.75 -19.96 -56.51
C TYR A 269 -13.53 -19.33 -57.90
N ARG A 270 -13.03 -18.11 -57.99
CA ARG A 270 -12.67 -17.46 -59.27
C ARG A 270 -11.57 -18.19 -60.00
N THR A 271 -10.54 -18.67 -59.29
CA THR A 271 -9.41 -19.39 -59.89
C THR A 271 -9.78 -20.80 -60.37
N ILE A 272 -10.90 -21.38 -59.94
CA ILE A 272 -11.37 -22.71 -60.38
C ILE A 272 -12.30 -22.60 -61.57
N VAL A 273 -12.92 -21.45 -61.82
CA VAL A 273 -13.94 -21.23 -62.86
C VAL A 273 -13.28 -20.61 -64.12
N GLU A 274 -12.09 -20.09 -64.08
CA GLU A 274 -11.24 -19.74 -65.22
C GLU A 274 -10.42 -20.96 -65.69
#